data_47cc42511bffda15eb9e26a064901505
#
_entry.id   47cc42511bffda15eb9e26a064901505
#
_cell.length_a   1.000
_cell.length_b   1.000
_cell.length_c   1.000
_cell.angle_alpha   90.00
_cell.angle_beta   90.00
_cell.angle_gamma   90.00
#
_symmetry.space_group_name_H-M   'P 1'
#
loop_
_entity.id
_entity.type
_entity.pdbx_description
1 polymer ?
#
loop_
_entity_poly.entity_id
_entity_poly.type
_entity_poly.pdbx_seq_one_letter_code
_entity_poly.pdbx_strand_id
1 'polypeptide(L)'
;MSRTFLVTGASKGIGLALAHRLVRAGDHVVGLARGVAPNLPGTFRQVDLADAEATGAALTDLTTRFAFDGIVNNVGLVAPQRLGEIALPALDEVLRVNLHPAVQAVQALLPGMSARGWGRIVNITSLTVLGAVDRTAYAAAKAALASFTRSWALELATTGITVNAVSPGPTETDLFRANNPPGSEGERRYLANVPMLRFGQPNEIAAAIAFLLSDDAGFITGQTLHVDGGASIGKAAF
;
A
#
# COMPACT_ATOMS: atom_id res chain seq x y z
N MET A 1 18.23 -9.59 -13.08
CA MET A 1 17.75 -8.63 -14.11
C MET A 1 17.10 -7.47 -13.36
N SER A 2 17.31 -6.23 -13.80
CA SER A 2 16.60 -5.07 -13.25
C SER A 2 15.11 -5.14 -13.60
N ARG A 3 14.23 -4.88 -12.65
CA ARG A 3 12.77 -4.87 -12.81
C ARG A 3 12.21 -3.46 -12.65
N THR A 4 11.03 -3.23 -13.21
CA THR A 4 10.35 -1.93 -13.10
C THR A 4 9.06 -2.08 -12.29
N PHE A 5 8.96 -1.32 -11.21
CA PHE A 5 7.81 -1.35 -10.30
C PHE A 5 7.07 -0.01 -10.27
N LEU A 6 5.74 -0.07 -10.37
CA LEU A 6 4.88 1.07 -10.11
C LEU A 6 4.58 1.16 -8.60
N VAL A 7 4.73 2.35 -8.01
CA VAL A 7 4.42 2.59 -6.59
C VAL A 7 3.47 3.78 -6.47
N THR A 8 2.25 3.54 -5.99
CA THR A 8 1.30 4.61 -5.70
C THR A 8 1.56 5.21 -4.31
N GLY A 9 1.35 6.52 -4.14
CA GLY A 9 1.66 7.21 -2.88
C GLY A 9 3.17 7.23 -2.57
N ALA A 10 4.01 7.38 -3.60
CA ALA A 10 5.46 7.22 -3.50
C ALA A 10 6.21 8.45 -2.98
N SER A 11 5.54 9.59 -2.77
CA SER A 11 6.23 10.87 -2.43
C SER A 11 6.78 10.93 -1.00
N LYS A 12 6.32 10.07 -0.10
CA LYS A 12 6.69 10.05 1.32
C LYS A 12 6.40 8.71 2.00
N GLY A 13 6.79 8.58 3.28
CA GLY A 13 6.47 7.43 4.13
C GLY A 13 6.94 6.09 3.54
N ILE A 14 6.08 5.08 3.60
CA ILE A 14 6.37 3.71 3.16
C ILE A 14 6.71 3.68 1.66
N GLY A 15 5.96 4.40 0.82
CA GLY A 15 6.19 4.41 -0.63
C GLY A 15 7.56 4.97 -1.02
N LEU A 16 8.00 6.05 -0.38
CA LEU A 16 9.33 6.63 -0.61
C LEU A 16 10.44 5.72 -0.09
N ALA A 17 10.27 5.14 1.10
CA ALA A 17 11.22 4.18 1.67
C ALA A 17 11.39 2.94 0.78
N LEU A 18 10.29 2.46 0.20
CA LEU A 18 10.29 1.36 -0.76
C LEU A 18 11.03 1.75 -2.05
N ALA A 19 10.77 2.93 -2.61
CA ALA A 19 11.44 3.42 -3.80
C ALA A 19 12.97 3.44 -3.61
N HIS A 20 13.44 3.98 -2.49
CA HIS A 20 14.88 3.96 -2.16
C HIS A 20 15.45 2.55 -2.02
N ARG A 21 14.68 1.62 -1.46
CA ARG A 21 15.12 0.23 -1.28
C ARG A 21 15.25 -0.49 -2.63
N LEU A 22 14.24 -0.39 -3.49
CA LEU A 22 14.22 -1.05 -4.80
C LEU A 22 15.31 -0.50 -5.73
N VAL A 23 15.47 0.82 -5.80
CA VAL A 23 16.54 1.42 -6.60
C VAL A 23 17.94 1.04 -6.11
N ARG A 24 18.15 0.94 -4.80
CA ARG A 24 19.43 0.41 -4.25
C ARG A 24 19.67 -1.06 -4.59
N ALA A 25 18.62 -1.84 -4.81
CA ALA A 25 18.72 -3.22 -5.29
C ALA A 25 18.93 -3.35 -6.81
N GLY A 26 18.95 -2.23 -7.54
CA GLY A 26 19.16 -2.19 -8.99
C GLY A 26 17.87 -2.19 -9.82
N ASP A 27 16.71 -2.08 -9.18
CA ASP A 27 15.43 -1.99 -9.85
C ASP A 27 15.08 -0.55 -10.24
N HIS A 28 14.16 -0.38 -11.17
CA HIS A 28 13.58 0.90 -11.54
C HIS A 28 12.24 1.13 -10.86
N VAL A 29 12.01 2.34 -10.36
CA VAL A 29 10.73 2.71 -9.73
C VAL A 29 10.08 3.84 -10.50
N VAL A 30 8.80 3.67 -10.81
CA VAL A 30 7.91 4.73 -11.28
C VAL A 30 6.94 5.05 -10.15
N GLY A 31 7.07 6.24 -9.57
CA GLY A 31 6.25 6.68 -8.45
C GLY A 31 5.10 7.57 -8.89
N LEU A 32 3.91 7.33 -8.35
CA LEU A 32 2.73 8.19 -8.51
C LEU A 32 2.36 8.84 -7.19
N ALA A 33 2.14 10.15 -7.19
CA ALA A 33 1.56 10.87 -6.06
C ALA A 33 1.02 12.24 -6.48
N ARG A 34 0.15 12.80 -5.65
CA ARG A 34 -0.47 14.12 -5.84
C ARG A 34 0.52 15.27 -5.62
N GLY A 35 1.34 15.16 -4.60
CA GLY A 35 2.33 16.19 -4.27
C GLY A 35 3.66 15.96 -4.97
N VAL A 36 4.53 16.96 -4.93
CA VAL A 36 5.91 16.85 -5.43
C VAL A 36 6.71 15.80 -4.65
N ALA A 37 7.67 15.16 -5.30
CA ALA A 37 8.51 14.12 -4.71
C ALA A 37 10.00 14.34 -5.06
N PRO A 38 10.63 15.43 -4.56
CA PRO A 38 11.99 15.80 -4.95
C PRO A 38 13.03 14.74 -4.56
N ASN A 39 12.74 13.92 -3.57
CA ASN A 39 13.66 12.89 -3.06
C ASN A 39 13.34 11.48 -3.58
N LEU A 40 12.39 11.34 -4.50
CA LEU A 40 12.09 10.02 -5.06
C LEU A 40 13.20 9.60 -6.03
N PRO A 41 13.85 8.47 -5.82
CA PRO A 41 14.75 7.90 -6.81
C PRO A 41 13.94 7.22 -7.92
N GLY A 42 14.33 7.42 -9.18
CA GLY A 42 13.62 6.86 -10.33
C GLY A 42 12.75 7.89 -11.05
N THR A 43 11.69 7.42 -11.69
CA THR A 43 10.75 8.28 -12.44
C THR A 43 9.58 8.69 -11.56
N PHE A 44 9.23 9.96 -11.57
CA PHE A 44 8.06 10.48 -10.86
C PHE A 44 7.02 11.03 -11.84
N ARG A 45 5.77 10.65 -11.64
CA ARG A 45 4.61 11.24 -12.33
C ARG A 45 3.66 11.82 -11.29
N GLN A 46 3.50 13.13 -11.33
CA GLN A 46 2.52 13.81 -10.49
C GLN A 46 1.12 13.56 -11.06
N VAL A 47 0.22 13.03 -10.21
CA VAL A 47 -1.19 12.79 -10.54
C VAL A 47 -2.01 12.71 -9.26
N ASP A 48 -3.19 13.30 -9.26
CA ASP A 48 -4.16 13.08 -8.19
C ASP A 48 -4.91 11.76 -8.44
N LEU A 49 -4.58 10.77 -7.64
CA LEU A 49 -5.18 9.43 -7.74
C LEU A 49 -6.67 9.40 -7.31
N ALA A 50 -7.20 10.50 -6.78
CA ALA A 50 -8.63 10.68 -6.58
C ALA A 50 -9.39 10.99 -7.89
N ASP A 51 -8.68 11.47 -8.91
CA ASP A 51 -9.20 11.72 -10.24
C ASP A 51 -9.00 10.48 -11.13
N ALA A 52 -10.09 9.78 -11.42
CA ALA A 52 -10.06 8.53 -12.17
C ALA A 52 -9.63 8.74 -13.64
N GLU A 53 -10.00 9.86 -14.27
CA GLU A 53 -9.63 10.16 -15.64
C GLU A 53 -8.13 10.50 -15.74
N ALA A 54 -7.65 11.40 -14.88
CA ALA A 54 -6.23 11.73 -14.81
C ALA A 54 -5.37 10.51 -14.49
N THR A 55 -5.85 9.64 -13.58
CA THR A 55 -5.17 8.37 -13.22
C THR A 55 -5.11 7.45 -14.45
N GLY A 56 -6.21 7.25 -15.16
CA GLY A 56 -6.28 6.43 -16.38
C GLY A 56 -5.34 6.93 -17.47
N ALA A 57 -5.35 8.25 -17.74
CA ALA A 57 -4.47 8.89 -18.72
C ALA A 57 -2.97 8.71 -18.35
N ALA A 58 -2.63 8.91 -17.08
CA ALA A 58 -1.26 8.70 -16.59
C ALA A 58 -0.80 7.24 -16.73
N LEU A 59 -1.65 6.28 -16.39
CA LEU A 59 -1.34 4.86 -16.52
C LEU A 59 -1.16 4.45 -17.99
N THR A 60 -2.01 4.95 -18.89
CA THR A 60 -1.89 4.72 -20.33
C THR A 60 -0.55 5.24 -20.87
N ASP A 61 -0.17 6.49 -20.56
CA ASP A 61 1.13 7.06 -20.95
C ASP A 61 2.30 6.21 -20.41
N LEU A 62 2.25 5.81 -19.14
CA LEU A 62 3.31 5.07 -18.50
C LEU A 62 3.48 3.65 -19.06
N THR A 63 2.41 2.96 -19.41
CA THR A 63 2.48 1.61 -19.98
C THR A 63 3.01 1.59 -21.42
N THR A 64 2.98 2.71 -22.14
CA THR A 64 3.68 2.83 -23.44
C THR A 64 5.19 3.02 -23.29
N ARG A 65 5.65 3.53 -22.15
CA ARG A 65 7.05 3.90 -21.88
C ARG A 65 7.82 2.86 -21.07
N PHE A 66 7.12 2.09 -20.26
CA PHE A 66 7.72 1.13 -19.33
C PHE A 66 7.04 -0.23 -19.40
N ALA A 67 7.83 -1.30 -19.40
CA ALA A 67 7.36 -2.65 -19.15
C ALA A 67 7.37 -2.91 -17.64
N PHE A 68 6.21 -2.81 -16.99
CA PHE A 68 6.11 -2.99 -15.56
C PHE A 68 6.10 -4.46 -15.15
N ASP A 69 6.94 -4.80 -14.19
CA ASP A 69 7.04 -6.14 -13.60
C ASP A 69 6.18 -6.26 -12.33
N GLY A 70 5.73 -5.18 -11.76
CA GLY A 70 4.80 -5.22 -10.64
C GLY A 70 4.31 -3.86 -10.18
N ILE A 71 3.39 -3.92 -9.21
CA ILE A 71 2.77 -2.75 -8.61
C ILE A 71 2.64 -2.87 -7.10
N VAL A 72 2.84 -1.75 -6.42
CA VAL A 72 2.51 -1.57 -5.01
C VAL A 72 1.41 -0.53 -4.85
N ASN A 73 0.22 -0.99 -4.49
CA ASN A 73 -0.94 -0.17 -4.19
C ASN A 73 -0.82 0.36 -2.76
N ASN A 74 -0.09 1.48 -2.61
CA ASN A 74 0.24 2.05 -1.31
C ASN A 74 -0.50 3.36 -1.00
N VAL A 75 -1.11 4.03 -1.99
CA VAL A 75 -1.89 5.25 -1.72
C VAL A 75 -2.95 4.99 -0.65
N GLY A 76 -3.17 5.99 0.22
CA GLY A 76 -4.20 5.90 1.23
C GLY A 76 -4.64 7.25 1.75
N LEU A 77 -5.94 7.36 1.99
CA LEU A 77 -6.62 8.49 2.62
C LEU A 77 -7.33 7.99 3.88
N VAL A 78 -7.15 8.71 4.97
CA VAL A 78 -7.83 8.48 6.25
C VAL A 78 -8.67 9.70 6.58
N ALA A 79 -9.97 9.50 6.87
CA ALA A 79 -10.86 10.52 7.40
C ALA A 79 -11.52 9.96 8.67
N PRO A 80 -10.97 10.26 9.86
CA PRO A 80 -11.50 9.75 11.11
C PRO A 80 -12.88 10.34 11.40
N GLN A 81 -13.89 9.47 11.62
CA GLN A 81 -15.24 9.87 12.00
C GLN A 81 -15.83 8.82 12.95
N ARG A 82 -16.48 9.29 14.01
CA ARG A 82 -17.17 8.43 14.98
C ARG A 82 -18.46 7.88 14.39
N LEU A 83 -18.85 6.68 14.79
CA LEU A 83 -20.16 6.13 14.45
C LEU A 83 -21.26 7.05 14.99
N GLY A 84 -22.23 7.41 14.14
CA GLY A 84 -23.24 8.44 14.38
C GLY A 84 -22.93 9.79 13.74
N GLU A 85 -21.66 10.05 13.38
CA GLU A 85 -21.19 11.30 12.76
C GLU A 85 -20.58 11.07 11.36
N ILE A 86 -20.70 9.85 10.81
CA ILE A 86 -20.12 9.49 9.52
C ILE A 86 -20.89 10.19 8.39
N ALA A 87 -20.21 11.12 7.73
CA ALA A 87 -20.73 11.76 6.52
C ALA A 87 -20.52 10.85 5.31
N LEU A 88 -21.60 10.52 4.59
CA LEU A 88 -21.51 9.67 3.39
C LEU A 88 -20.53 10.18 2.33
N PRO A 89 -20.47 11.50 2.01
CA PRO A 89 -19.45 12.00 1.06
C PRO A 89 -18.00 11.72 1.50
N ALA A 90 -17.70 11.78 2.80
CA ALA A 90 -16.36 11.46 3.31
C ALA A 90 -16.08 9.95 3.26
N LEU A 91 -17.08 9.11 3.53
CA LEU A 91 -17.00 7.67 3.33
C LEU A 91 -16.67 7.35 1.87
N ASP A 92 -17.43 7.91 0.93
CA ASP A 92 -17.26 7.68 -0.51
C ASP A 92 -15.88 8.13 -1.00
N GLU A 93 -15.38 9.28 -0.52
CA GLU A 93 -14.05 9.77 -0.84
C GLU A 93 -12.96 8.81 -0.35
N VAL A 94 -13.06 8.33 0.90
CA VAL A 94 -12.10 7.37 1.45
C VAL A 94 -12.12 6.07 0.66
N LEU A 95 -13.29 5.52 0.33
CA LEU A 95 -13.40 4.31 -0.48
C LEU A 95 -12.80 4.54 -1.87
N ARG A 96 -13.17 5.62 -2.54
CA ARG A 96 -12.70 5.97 -3.87
C ARG A 96 -11.18 6.09 -3.95
N VAL A 97 -10.56 6.88 -3.07
CA VAL A 97 -9.10 7.11 -3.10
C VAL A 97 -8.31 5.84 -2.75
N ASN A 98 -8.82 4.99 -1.86
CA ASN A 98 -8.10 3.78 -1.46
C ASN A 98 -8.30 2.60 -2.43
N LEU A 99 -9.39 2.55 -3.21
CA LEU A 99 -9.75 1.38 -4.02
C LEU A 99 -9.62 1.61 -5.53
N HIS A 100 -10.14 2.71 -6.07
CA HIS A 100 -10.18 2.92 -7.52
C HIS A 100 -8.79 2.90 -8.16
N PRO A 101 -7.76 3.62 -7.62
CA PRO A 101 -6.42 3.59 -8.19
C PRO A 101 -5.80 2.20 -8.21
N ALA A 102 -6.09 1.37 -7.20
CA ALA A 102 -5.57 0.00 -7.14
C ALA A 102 -6.14 -0.86 -8.28
N VAL A 103 -7.44 -0.77 -8.53
CA VAL A 103 -8.10 -1.48 -9.64
C VAL A 103 -7.58 -0.97 -10.98
N GLN A 104 -7.57 0.34 -11.21
CA GLN A 104 -7.13 0.95 -12.47
C GLN A 104 -5.68 0.58 -12.79
N ALA A 105 -4.78 0.67 -11.81
CA ALA A 105 -3.38 0.40 -12.02
C ALA A 105 -3.11 -1.09 -12.29
N VAL A 106 -3.75 -2.00 -11.54
CA VAL A 106 -3.62 -3.43 -11.81
C VAL A 106 -4.13 -3.77 -13.21
N GLN A 107 -5.32 -3.28 -13.60
CA GLN A 107 -5.87 -3.52 -14.93
C GLN A 107 -4.98 -2.98 -16.06
N ALA A 108 -4.36 -1.82 -15.87
CA ALA A 108 -3.46 -1.23 -16.86
C ALA A 108 -2.17 -2.03 -17.05
N LEU A 109 -1.61 -2.60 -15.96
CA LEU A 109 -0.33 -3.31 -15.99
C LEU A 109 -0.49 -4.81 -16.31
N LEU A 110 -1.65 -5.38 -16.00
CA LEU A 110 -1.91 -6.82 -16.09
C LEU A 110 -1.61 -7.43 -17.46
N PRO A 111 -2.02 -6.83 -18.60
CA PRO A 111 -1.73 -7.42 -19.93
C PRO A 111 -0.23 -7.65 -20.16
N GLY A 112 0.61 -6.67 -19.79
CA GLY A 112 2.06 -6.77 -19.94
C GLY A 112 2.67 -7.84 -19.03
N MET A 113 2.26 -7.92 -17.78
CA MET A 113 2.71 -8.95 -16.84
C MET A 113 2.29 -10.34 -17.30
N SER A 114 1.03 -10.51 -17.72
CA SER A 114 0.51 -11.80 -18.22
C SER A 114 1.24 -12.27 -19.46
N ALA A 115 1.52 -11.37 -20.41
CA ALA A 115 2.27 -11.73 -21.63
C ALA A 115 3.69 -12.22 -21.35
N ARG A 116 4.31 -11.77 -20.24
CA ARG A 116 5.65 -12.22 -19.82
C ARG A 116 5.63 -13.42 -18.88
N GLY A 117 4.45 -13.85 -18.40
CA GLY A 117 4.34 -14.95 -17.45
C GLY A 117 4.97 -14.65 -16.07
N TRP A 118 5.10 -13.37 -15.73
CA TRP A 118 5.68 -12.92 -14.47
C TRP A 118 5.08 -11.60 -14.01
N GLY A 119 4.75 -11.49 -12.75
CA GLY A 119 4.27 -10.25 -12.14
C GLY A 119 4.17 -10.31 -10.62
N ARG A 120 4.21 -9.15 -9.97
CA ARG A 120 4.04 -9.01 -8.52
C ARG A 120 3.08 -7.86 -8.20
N ILE A 121 2.02 -8.16 -7.48
CA ILE A 121 1.05 -7.19 -7.01
C ILE A 121 1.05 -7.21 -5.48
N VAL A 122 1.34 -6.06 -4.86
CA VAL A 122 1.31 -5.93 -3.40
C VAL A 122 0.36 -4.82 -3.00
N ASN A 123 -0.67 -5.17 -2.24
CA ASN A 123 -1.64 -4.23 -1.69
C ASN A 123 -1.25 -3.83 -0.26
N ILE A 124 -1.20 -2.53 0.03
CA ILE A 124 -0.97 -2.05 1.40
C ILE A 124 -2.31 -1.92 2.09
N THR A 125 -2.58 -2.87 2.99
CA THR A 125 -3.75 -2.88 3.86
C THR A 125 -3.48 -2.10 5.15
N SER A 126 -3.99 -2.52 6.27
CA SER A 126 -3.75 -1.89 7.57
C SER A 126 -4.19 -2.82 8.70
N LEU A 127 -3.55 -2.73 9.85
CA LEU A 127 -4.02 -3.36 11.09
C LEU A 127 -5.46 -2.94 11.47
N THR A 128 -5.94 -1.78 11.00
CA THR A 128 -7.30 -1.31 11.25
C THR A 128 -8.39 -2.24 10.73
N VAL A 129 -8.08 -3.18 9.82
CA VAL A 129 -9.03 -4.22 9.35
C VAL A 129 -9.49 -5.16 10.47
N LEU A 130 -8.73 -5.25 11.57
CA LEU A 130 -9.10 -6.02 12.76
C LEU A 130 -10.03 -5.25 13.72
N GLY A 131 -10.38 -4.02 13.37
CA GLY A 131 -11.19 -3.10 14.15
C GLY A 131 -10.37 -1.94 14.70
N ALA A 132 -10.88 -0.72 14.50
CA ALA A 132 -10.29 0.50 15.04
C ALA A 132 -11.36 1.57 15.20
N VAL A 133 -11.35 2.25 16.36
CA VAL A 133 -12.28 3.34 16.67
C VAL A 133 -12.06 4.49 15.70
N ASP A 134 -13.14 5.13 15.27
CA ASP A 134 -13.15 6.28 14.36
C ASP A 134 -12.53 6.00 12.96
N ARG A 135 -12.48 4.73 12.54
CA ARG A 135 -11.83 4.31 11.28
C ARG A 135 -12.76 3.53 10.34
N THR A 136 -14.08 3.64 10.49
CA THR A 136 -15.05 2.83 9.73
C THR A 136 -14.77 2.84 8.23
N ALA A 137 -14.69 4.01 7.60
CA ALA A 137 -14.44 4.13 6.16
C ALA A 137 -13.07 3.56 5.74
N TYR A 138 -12.03 3.91 6.48
CA TYR A 138 -10.67 3.46 6.19
C TYR A 138 -10.48 1.96 6.40
N ALA A 139 -11.02 1.43 7.51
CA ALA A 139 -10.98 0.00 7.79
C ALA A 139 -11.72 -0.81 6.72
N ALA A 140 -12.90 -0.35 6.28
CA ALA A 140 -13.66 -0.95 5.20
C ALA A 140 -12.88 -0.96 3.88
N ALA A 141 -12.26 0.16 3.50
CA ALA A 141 -11.42 0.25 2.29
C ALA A 141 -10.23 -0.71 2.35
N LYS A 142 -9.55 -0.80 3.49
CA LYS A 142 -8.39 -1.68 3.65
C LYS A 142 -8.78 -3.16 3.75
N ALA A 143 -9.96 -3.47 4.29
CA ALA A 143 -10.54 -4.80 4.24
C ALA A 143 -10.92 -5.21 2.80
N ALA A 144 -11.45 -4.28 2.00
CA ALA A 144 -11.70 -4.52 0.58
C ALA A 144 -10.40 -4.86 -0.17
N LEU A 145 -9.30 -4.14 0.06
CA LEU A 145 -7.99 -4.49 -0.54
C LEU A 145 -7.50 -5.88 -0.11
N ALA A 146 -7.74 -6.30 1.13
CA ALA A 146 -7.43 -7.66 1.58
C ALA A 146 -8.28 -8.71 0.85
N SER A 147 -9.55 -8.40 0.57
CA SER A 147 -10.43 -9.24 -0.25
C SER A 147 -9.96 -9.28 -1.72
N PHE A 148 -9.65 -8.14 -2.32
CA PHE A 148 -9.08 -8.08 -3.69
C PHE A 148 -7.82 -8.92 -3.81
N THR A 149 -6.93 -8.88 -2.81
CA THR A 149 -5.71 -9.68 -2.78
C THR A 149 -6.00 -11.17 -2.98
N ARG A 150 -7.01 -11.71 -2.29
CA ARG A 150 -7.40 -13.13 -2.41
C ARG A 150 -8.06 -13.45 -3.74
N SER A 151 -9.02 -12.62 -4.18
CA SER A 151 -9.72 -12.83 -5.45
C SER A 151 -8.75 -12.76 -6.63
N TRP A 152 -7.92 -11.73 -6.71
CA TRP A 152 -6.94 -11.58 -7.78
C TRP A 152 -5.86 -12.68 -7.75
N ALA A 153 -5.47 -13.16 -6.56
CA ALA A 153 -4.54 -14.27 -6.43
C ALA A 153 -5.12 -15.57 -7.04
N LEU A 154 -6.41 -15.84 -6.84
CA LEU A 154 -7.08 -17.00 -7.43
C LEU A 154 -7.22 -16.87 -8.94
N GLU A 155 -7.62 -15.70 -9.42
CA GLU A 155 -7.76 -15.42 -10.86
C GLU A 155 -6.43 -15.52 -11.62
N LEU A 156 -5.31 -15.18 -10.96
CA LEU A 156 -3.98 -15.11 -11.58
C LEU A 156 -3.08 -16.31 -11.24
N ALA A 157 -3.55 -17.31 -10.50
CA ALA A 157 -2.76 -18.40 -9.95
C ALA A 157 -1.92 -19.19 -10.99
N THR A 158 -2.40 -19.29 -12.24
CA THR A 158 -1.73 -20.04 -13.33
C THR A 158 -0.89 -19.15 -14.25
N THR A 159 -0.79 -17.84 -13.99
CA THR A 159 -0.19 -16.87 -14.90
C THR A 159 1.27 -16.50 -14.57
N GLY A 160 1.82 -17.03 -13.47
CA GLY A 160 3.13 -16.63 -12.95
C GLY A 160 3.09 -15.30 -12.16
N ILE A 161 1.89 -14.71 -11.97
CA ILE A 161 1.69 -13.48 -11.20
C ILE A 161 1.26 -13.83 -9.79
N THR A 162 1.91 -13.25 -8.78
CA THR A 162 1.46 -13.36 -7.38
C THR A 162 0.81 -12.08 -6.91
N VAL A 163 -0.20 -12.21 -6.04
CA VAL A 163 -0.90 -11.09 -5.43
C VAL A 163 -0.89 -11.28 -3.92
N ASN A 164 -0.27 -10.34 -3.20
CA ASN A 164 -0.19 -10.40 -1.75
C ASN A 164 -0.51 -9.04 -1.13
N ALA A 165 -0.68 -9.02 0.17
CA ALA A 165 -0.86 -7.80 0.94
C ALA A 165 0.17 -7.69 2.06
N VAL A 166 0.55 -6.47 2.38
CA VAL A 166 1.23 -6.12 3.62
C VAL A 166 0.25 -5.31 4.48
N SER A 167 0.14 -5.67 5.74
CA SER A 167 -0.70 -5.00 6.74
C SER A 167 0.18 -4.33 7.80
N PRO A 168 0.52 -3.04 7.62
CA PRO A 168 1.32 -2.32 8.61
C PRO A 168 0.54 -2.10 9.91
N GLY A 169 1.26 -2.20 11.03
CA GLY A 169 0.86 -1.61 12.29
C GLY A 169 1.15 -0.11 12.35
N PRO A 170 1.08 0.49 13.53
CA PRO A 170 1.44 1.90 13.72
C PRO A 170 2.89 2.14 13.26
N THR A 171 3.05 2.96 12.22
CA THR A 171 4.32 3.20 11.55
C THR A 171 4.62 4.70 11.51
N GLU A 172 5.86 5.08 11.77
CA GLU A 172 6.36 6.46 11.75
C GLU A 172 6.29 7.04 10.34
N THR A 173 5.16 7.62 10.00
CA THR A 173 4.90 8.27 8.72
C THR A 173 4.22 9.62 8.95
N ASP A 174 4.34 10.53 7.97
CA ASP A 174 3.61 11.80 8.02
C ASP A 174 2.10 11.61 8.20
N LEU A 175 1.52 10.58 7.54
CA LEU A 175 0.10 10.25 7.67
C LEU A 175 -0.26 9.83 9.09
N PHE A 176 0.58 9.00 9.73
CA PHE A 176 0.37 8.60 11.11
C PHE A 176 0.50 9.80 12.06
N ARG A 177 1.55 10.61 11.88
CA ARG A 177 1.83 11.77 12.73
C ARG A 177 0.82 12.91 12.57
N ALA A 178 0.25 13.11 11.39
CA ALA A 178 -0.86 14.05 11.19
C ALA A 178 -2.11 13.69 12.01
N ASN A 179 -2.35 12.40 12.25
CA ASN A 179 -3.49 11.91 13.06
C ASN A 179 -3.13 11.64 14.52
N ASN A 180 -1.85 11.47 14.84
CA ASN A 180 -1.34 11.13 16.18
C ASN A 180 -0.05 11.91 16.46
N PRO A 181 -0.13 13.20 16.81
CA PRO A 181 1.05 14.01 17.13
C PRO A 181 1.87 13.42 18.29
N PRO A 182 3.18 13.68 18.34
CA PRO A 182 4.03 13.26 19.46
C PRO A 182 3.48 13.75 20.81
N GLY A 183 3.46 12.85 21.82
CA GLY A 183 2.93 13.14 23.15
C GLY A 183 1.39 13.10 23.26
N SER A 184 0.67 12.88 22.14
CA SER A 184 -0.80 12.81 22.16
C SER A 184 -1.32 11.54 22.84
N GLU A 185 -2.59 11.58 23.25
CA GLU A 185 -3.28 10.40 23.77
C GLU A 185 -3.38 9.30 22.70
N GLY A 186 -3.58 9.68 21.43
CA GLY A 186 -3.60 8.76 20.29
C GLY A 186 -2.28 7.99 20.15
N GLU A 187 -1.14 8.69 20.25
CA GLU A 187 0.16 8.06 20.25
C GLU A 187 0.32 7.05 21.38
N ARG A 188 0.02 7.45 22.62
CA ARG A 188 0.12 6.57 23.80
C ARG A 188 -0.78 5.34 23.65
N ARG A 189 -2.01 5.53 23.17
CA ARG A 189 -2.96 4.44 22.94
C ARG A 189 -2.44 3.44 21.90
N TYR A 190 -1.87 3.91 20.79
CA TYR A 190 -1.30 3.02 19.78
C TYR A 190 -0.08 2.27 20.33
N LEU A 191 0.83 2.98 21.01
CA LEU A 191 2.04 2.36 21.56
C LEU A 191 1.73 1.28 22.60
N ALA A 192 0.74 1.52 23.45
CA ALA A 192 0.29 0.55 24.47
C ALA A 192 -0.31 -0.75 23.87
N ASN A 193 -0.65 -0.75 22.58
CA ASN A 193 -1.18 -1.91 21.88
C ASN A 193 -0.15 -2.62 21.00
N VAL A 194 1.11 -2.15 20.95
CA VAL A 194 2.19 -2.79 20.21
C VAL A 194 3.08 -3.56 21.17
N PRO A 195 3.11 -4.90 21.15
CA PRO A 195 3.95 -5.71 22.05
C PRO A 195 5.44 -5.36 22.00
N MET A 196 5.97 -4.94 20.84
CA MET A 196 7.36 -4.49 20.71
C MET A 196 7.62 -3.10 21.30
N LEU A 197 6.62 -2.43 21.89
CA LEU A 197 6.70 -1.13 22.59
C LEU A 197 7.36 0.00 21.78
N ARG A 198 7.28 -0.07 20.45
CA ARG A 198 7.74 0.96 19.53
C ARG A 198 6.89 0.99 18.27
N PHE A 199 6.95 2.09 17.55
CA PHE A 199 6.39 2.17 16.21
C PHE A 199 7.32 1.52 15.18
N GLY A 200 6.71 0.94 14.14
CA GLY A 200 7.46 0.48 12.97
C GLY A 200 8.06 1.67 12.21
N GLN A 201 9.17 1.42 11.54
CA GLN A 201 9.78 2.39 10.64
C GLN A 201 9.36 2.12 9.20
N PRO A 202 9.21 3.14 8.32
CA PRO A 202 8.86 2.93 6.92
C PRO A 202 9.77 1.91 6.20
N ASN A 203 11.05 1.88 6.54
CA ASN A 203 12.02 0.92 5.98
C ASN A 203 11.74 -0.54 6.39
N GLU A 204 11.14 -0.81 7.55
CA GLU A 204 10.77 -2.15 7.99
C GLU A 204 9.59 -2.68 7.17
N ILE A 205 8.61 -1.82 6.91
CA ILE A 205 7.48 -2.15 6.03
C ILE A 205 7.97 -2.35 4.58
N ALA A 206 8.81 -1.44 4.09
CA ALA A 206 9.41 -1.53 2.76
C ALA A 206 10.22 -2.82 2.56
N ALA A 207 10.85 -3.35 3.60
CA ALA A 207 11.57 -4.63 3.54
C ALA A 207 10.63 -5.80 3.25
N ALA A 208 9.50 -5.87 3.94
CA ALA A 208 8.49 -6.92 3.72
C ALA A 208 7.86 -6.81 2.33
N ILE A 209 7.58 -5.59 1.85
CA ILE A 209 7.07 -5.36 0.51
C ILE A 209 8.09 -5.83 -0.54
N ALA A 210 9.36 -5.44 -0.39
CA ALA A 210 10.42 -5.82 -1.34
C ALA A 210 10.62 -7.35 -1.39
N PHE A 211 10.50 -8.05 -0.26
CA PHE A 211 10.48 -9.51 -0.24
C PHE A 211 9.34 -10.09 -1.08
N LEU A 212 8.11 -9.58 -0.92
CA LEU A 212 6.96 -10.05 -1.70
C LEU A 212 7.04 -9.69 -3.20
N LEU A 213 7.85 -8.70 -3.57
CA LEU A 213 8.14 -8.35 -4.96
C LEU A 213 9.25 -9.22 -5.59
N SER A 214 10.01 -9.97 -4.80
CA SER A 214 11.16 -10.76 -5.25
C SER A 214 10.76 -12.12 -5.84
N ASP A 215 11.74 -12.84 -6.38
CA ASP A 215 11.58 -14.24 -6.83
C ASP A 215 11.42 -15.19 -5.64
N ASP A 216 12.01 -14.87 -4.49
CA ASP A 216 11.95 -15.69 -3.29
C ASP A 216 10.51 -15.86 -2.76
N ALA A 217 9.60 -14.93 -3.10
CA ALA A 217 8.19 -15.02 -2.79
C ALA A 217 7.34 -15.69 -3.89
N GLY A 218 7.96 -16.39 -4.85
CA GLY A 218 7.29 -16.95 -6.02
C GLY A 218 6.19 -17.98 -5.74
N PHE A 219 6.17 -18.61 -4.55
CA PHE A 219 5.12 -19.54 -4.13
C PHE A 219 4.19 -18.97 -3.05
N ILE A 220 4.25 -17.65 -2.83
CA ILE A 220 3.38 -16.93 -1.89
C ILE A 220 2.38 -16.11 -2.68
N THR A 221 1.08 -16.45 -2.57
CA THR A 221 -0.01 -15.68 -3.21
C THR A 221 -1.26 -15.70 -2.34
N GLY A 222 -2.07 -14.66 -2.41
CA GLY A 222 -3.31 -14.48 -1.63
C GLY A 222 -3.09 -14.20 -0.14
N GLN A 223 -1.85 -13.97 0.30
CA GLN A 223 -1.51 -13.82 1.72
C GLN A 223 -1.49 -12.36 2.15
N THR A 224 -1.79 -12.14 3.44
CA THR A 224 -1.60 -10.84 4.11
C THR A 224 -0.52 -11.00 5.17
N LEU A 225 0.62 -10.36 4.98
CA LEU A 225 1.71 -10.33 5.94
C LEU A 225 1.54 -9.13 6.89
N HIS A 226 1.31 -9.41 8.16
CA HIS A 226 1.30 -8.38 9.19
C HIS A 226 2.72 -7.95 9.54
N VAL A 227 2.98 -6.64 9.51
CA VAL A 227 4.26 -6.02 9.90
C VAL A 227 3.94 -4.95 10.93
N ASP A 228 3.72 -5.36 12.17
CA ASP A 228 2.98 -4.58 13.16
C ASP A 228 3.51 -4.66 14.59
N GLY A 229 4.68 -5.27 14.79
CA GLY A 229 5.28 -5.42 16.12
C GLY A 229 4.47 -6.31 17.08
N GLY A 230 3.65 -7.21 16.51
CA GLY A 230 2.80 -8.15 17.26
C GLY A 230 1.42 -7.61 17.61
N ALA A 231 1.05 -6.40 17.16
CA ALA A 231 -0.23 -5.79 17.53
C ALA A 231 -1.46 -6.56 17.03
N SER A 232 -1.34 -7.38 15.99
CA SER A 232 -2.42 -8.23 15.48
C SER A 232 -2.66 -9.51 16.28
N ILE A 233 -1.70 -9.96 17.09
CA ILE A 233 -1.82 -11.23 17.83
C ILE A 233 -2.28 -11.04 19.29
N GLY A 234 -2.23 -9.85 19.83
CA GLY A 234 -2.73 -9.51 21.16
C GLY A 234 -1.68 -8.91 22.09
N LYS A 235 -2.05 -8.74 23.36
CA LYS A 235 -1.14 -8.29 24.42
C LYS A 235 -0.52 -9.48 25.10
N ALA A 236 0.78 -9.44 25.36
CA ALA A 236 1.43 -10.38 26.27
C ALA A 236 0.90 -10.07 27.70
N ALA A 237 0.08 -10.95 28.24
CA ALA A 237 -0.35 -10.90 29.63
C ALA A 237 0.62 -11.75 30.44
N PHE A 238 1.67 -11.12 30.97
CA PHE A 238 2.53 -11.71 31.98
C PHE A 238 2.44 -10.89 33.27
#